data_329fa20d500309416f4c0c0f340300ae
#
_entry.id   329fa20d500309416f4c0c0f340300ae
#
_cell.length_a   1.000
_cell.length_b   1.000
_cell.length_c   1.000
_cell.angle_alpha   90.00
_cell.angle_beta   90.00
_cell.angle_gamma   90.00
#
_symmetry.space_group_name_H-M   'P 1'
#
loop_
_entity.id
_entity.type
_entity.pdbx_description
1 polymer ?
#
loop_
_entity_poly.entity_id
_entity_poly.type
_entity_poly.pdbx_seq_one_letter_code
_entity_poly.pdbx_strand_id
1 'polypeptide(L)' 'YLEVRTWNTRAVRCYEKAGFRVVGEPVKRVTLSGEGTFYHMVREVAG' A
#
# COMPACT_ATOMS: atom_id res chain seq x y z
N TYR A 1 7.96 4.29 4.24
CA TYR A 1 7.05 3.46 3.46
C TYR A 1 5.78 3.15 4.25
N LEU A 2 4.76 2.66 3.55
CA LEU A 2 3.52 2.23 4.18
C LEU A 2 2.97 1.00 3.46
N GLU A 3 2.04 0.33 4.13
CA GLU A 3 1.31 -0.79 3.55
C GLU A 3 -0.17 -0.43 3.56
N VAL A 4 -0.87 -0.77 2.49
CA VAL A 4 -2.30 -0.49 2.35
C VAL A 4 -3.01 -1.72 1.79
N ARG A 5 -4.20 -1.99 2.30
CA ARG A 5 -4.98 -3.14 1.83
C ARG A 5 -5.33 -2.99 0.36
N THR A 6 -5.20 -4.07 -0.40
CA THR A 6 -5.41 -4.04 -1.86
C THR A 6 -6.84 -3.67 -2.25
N TRP A 7 -7.83 -3.98 -1.39
CA TRP A 7 -9.21 -3.64 -1.66
C TRP A 7 -9.53 -2.17 -1.33
N ASN A 8 -8.66 -1.49 -0.61
CA ASN A 8 -8.91 -0.11 -0.20
C ASN A 8 -8.47 0.87 -1.29
N THR A 9 -9.20 0.86 -2.39
CA THR A 9 -8.90 1.69 -3.56
C THR A 9 -8.83 3.18 -3.21
N ARG A 10 -9.69 3.62 -2.31
CA ARG A 10 -9.73 5.01 -1.88
C ARG A 10 -8.42 5.44 -1.22
N ALA A 11 -7.90 4.60 -0.34
CA ALA A 11 -6.64 4.88 0.33
C ALA A 11 -5.47 4.85 -0.64
N VAL A 12 -5.46 3.86 -1.55
CA VAL A 12 -4.41 3.77 -2.58
C VAL A 12 -4.37 5.05 -3.41
N ARG A 13 -5.51 5.52 -3.87
CA ARG A 13 -5.58 6.76 -4.66
C ARG A 13 -5.12 7.97 -3.85
N CYS A 14 -5.48 8.02 -2.57
CA CYS A 14 -5.08 9.10 -1.70
C CYS A 14 -3.55 9.15 -1.56
N TYR A 15 -2.93 8.00 -1.36
CA TYR A 15 -1.48 7.92 -1.25
C TYR A 15 -0.78 8.21 -2.57
N GLU A 16 -1.34 7.78 -3.69
CA GLU A 16 -0.79 8.10 -5.00
C GLU A 16 -0.77 9.62 -5.23
N LYS A 17 -1.82 10.31 -4.84
CA LYS A 17 -1.87 11.77 -4.91
C LYS A 17 -0.84 12.44 -4.02
N ALA A 18 -0.48 11.80 -2.93
CA ALA A 18 0.54 12.30 -2.01
C ALA A 18 1.97 11.96 -2.48
N GLY A 19 2.12 11.29 -3.62
CA GLY A 19 3.43 10.96 -4.18
C GLY A 19 3.92 9.56 -3.85
N PHE A 20 3.10 8.72 -3.27
CA PHE A 20 3.44 7.33 -3.02
C PHE A 20 3.20 6.49 -4.27
N ARG A 21 3.95 5.41 -4.40
CA ARG A 21 3.74 4.45 -5.50
C ARG A 21 3.87 3.03 -4.96
N VAL A 22 3.15 2.12 -5.60
CA VAL A 22 3.25 0.69 -5.29
C VAL A 22 4.57 0.16 -5.83
N VAL A 23 5.31 -0.57 -5.00
CA VAL A 23 6.55 -1.22 -5.40
C VAL A 23 6.45 -2.72 -5.14
N GLY A 24 6.90 -3.50 -6.10
CA GLY A 24 6.88 -4.95 -5.99
C GLY A 24 5.46 -5.52 -6.09
N GLU A 25 5.30 -6.76 -5.68
CA GLU A 25 4.02 -7.46 -5.70
C GLU A 25 3.28 -7.32 -4.37
N PRO A 26 1.94 -7.43 -4.36
CA PRO A 26 1.18 -7.43 -3.12
C PRO A 26 1.66 -8.51 -2.17
N VAL A 27 1.73 -8.19 -0.90
CA VAL A 27 2.18 -9.11 0.14
C VAL A 27 0.97 -9.63 0.91
N LYS A 28 0.90 -10.94 1.05
CA LYS A 28 -0.16 -11.59 1.80
C LYS A 28 0.27 -11.71 3.27
N ARG A 29 -0.59 -11.28 4.17
CA ARG A 29 -0.34 -11.35 5.60
C ARG A 29 -1.53 -11.94 6.33
N VAL A 30 -1.25 -12.65 7.42
CA VAL A 30 -2.29 -13.14 8.32
C VAL A 30 -2.38 -12.16 9.49
N THR A 31 -3.58 -11.63 9.72
CA THR A 31 -3.84 -10.69 10.81
C THR A 31 -4.84 -11.31 11.78
N LEU A 32 -5.12 -10.62 12.89
CA LEU A 32 -6.10 -11.07 13.87
C LEU A 32 -7.51 -11.21 13.27
N SER A 33 -7.80 -10.45 12.23
CA SER A 33 -9.09 -10.50 11.54
C SER A 33 -9.11 -11.45 10.34
N GLY A 34 -8.01 -12.18 10.10
CA GLY A 34 -7.88 -13.14 8.99
C GLY A 34 -6.78 -12.76 8.02
N GLU A 35 -6.79 -13.39 6.85
CA GLU A 35 -5.82 -13.09 5.81
C GLU A 35 -6.17 -11.79 5.08
N GLY A 36 -5.13 -11.03 4.76
CA GLY A 36 -5.28 -9.83 3.94
C GLY A 36 -4.08 -9.66 3.02
N THR A 37 -4.31 -9.01 1.89
CA THR A 37 -3.26 -8.67 0.94
C THR A 37 -3.01 -7.17 1.00
N PHE A 38 -1.74 -6.78 0.98
CA PHE A 38 -1.34 -5.39 1.12
C PHE A 38 -0.42 -4.98 0.00
N TYR A 39 -0.58 -3.76 -0.48
CA TYR A 39 0.40 -3.11 -1.33
C TYR A 39 1.46 -2.46 -0.45
N HIS A 40 2.69 -2.58 -0.87
CA HIS A 40 3.80 -1.87 -0.26
C HIS A 40 4.01 -0.59 -1.08
N MET A 41 3.86 0.55 -0.45
CA MET A 41 3.99 1.83 -1.13
C MET A 41 5.12 2.66 -0.55
N VAL A 42 5.85 3.30 -1.41
CA VAL A 42 6.96 4.18 -1.02
C VAL A 42 6.78 5.54 -1.65
N ARG A 43 7.25 6.56 -0.96
CA ARG A 43 7.29 7.92 -1.47
C ARG A 43 8.73 8.26 -1.79
N GLU A 44 8.98 8.65 -3.03
CA GLU A 44 10.28 9.16 -3.41
C GLU A 44 10.35 10.63 -3.07
N VAL A 45 11.39 10.98 -2.33
CA VAL A 45 11.67 12.37 -2.06
C VAL A 45 12.65 12.81 -3.14
N ALA A 46 12.18 13.65 -4.06
CA ALA A 46 13.05 14.26 -5.04
C ALA A 46 13.94 15.26 -4.28
N GLY A 47 15.16 14.84 -4.09
CA GLY A 47 16.14 15.66 -3.39
C GLY A 47 16.65 16.81 -4.23
#